data_d756f47ea0ec645e3701b8dae3e1db0d
#
_entry.id   d756f47ea0ec645e3701b8dae3e1db0d
#
_cell.length_a   1.000
_cell.length_b   1.000
_cell.length_c   1.000
_cell.angle_alpha   90.00
_cell.angle_beta   90.00
_cell.angle_gamma   90.00
#
_symmetry.space_group_name_H-M   'P 1'
#
loop_
_entity.id
_entity.type
_entity.pdbx_description
1 polymer ?
#
loop_
_entity_poly.entity_id
_entity_poly.type
_entity_poly.pdbx_seq_one_letter_code
_entity_poly.pdbx_strand_id
1 'polypeptide(L)'
;MTPYLERWANEFRSHVDLVSYDEIFRSTDLPRCVHVFTDIERLDSEDLERAAYLWGTLQHRAPEIELLNHPLLAMRRYELLRTLREAGINDFDVYRLTEARRVRRFPVFVRGENDHHGAESGLLGSQEELDAFVRSLVDAGKSRDTRIAVEFHASRGEDGLYRKYAAFYLAGVVIPRHLFIGPHWMVKHETRIRDDAKLAEERRYCDEHPHAAWITSVFKLANIDYGRIDYGIVDGKPQVFEINTNPTIVPAEMTQLIPNNVRFIAALTAAYAALEQRNGGARRMGDLPRIPLDPPLKNRKQRLVSRTLAFVVRRQLRPLV
;
A
#
# COMPACT_ATOMS: atom_id res chain seq x y z
N MET A 1 2.27 -6.08 -11.50
CA MET A 1 3.26 -5.43 -12.41
C MET A 1 3.45 -6.24 -13.70
N THR A 2 3.80 -7.53 -13.68
CA THR A 2 4.09 -8.33 -14.89
C THR A 2 3.06 -8.20 -16.03
N PRO A 3 1.72 -8.40 -15.83
CA PRO A 3 0.77 -8.23 -16.91
C PRO A 3 0.71 -6.82 -17.50
N TYR A 4 1.02 -5.79 -16.69
CA TYR A 4 1.12 -4.42 -17.17
C TYR A 4 2.30 -4.24 -18.12
N LEU A 5 3.49 -4.68 -17.72
CA LEU A 5 4.70 -4.57 -18.54
C LEU A 5 4.61 -5.41 -19.84
N GLU A 6 3.99 -6.59 -19.78
CA GLU A 6 3.92 -7.48 -20.94
C GLU A 6 2.90 -7.07 -21.99
N ARG A 7 1.80 -6.42 -21.58
CA ARG A 7 0.66 -6.17 -22.47
C ARG A 7 0.41 -4.70 -22.77
N TRP A 8 0.74 -3.81 -21.83
CA TRP A 8 0.27 -2.43 -21.87
C TRP A 8 1.38 -1.39 -21.84
N ALA A 9 2.56 -1.76 -21.37
CA ALA A 9 3.73 -0.90 -21.27
C ALA A 9 5.00 -1.67 -21.64
N ASN A 10 4.95 -2.33 -22.80
CA ASN A 10 6.05 -3.20 -23.27
C ASN A 10 7.35 -2.43 -23.51
N GLU A 11 7.28 -1.14 -23.81
CA GLU A 11 8.43 -0.23 -23.93
C GLU A 11 9.23 -0.13 -22.64
N PHE A 12 8.59 -0.27 -21.46
CA PHE A 12 9.28 -0.27 -20.17
C PHE A 12 9.84 -1.60 -19.74
N ARG A 13 9.56 -2.69 -20.48
CA ARG A 13 9.99 -4.04 -20.08
C ARG A 13 11.50 -4.19 -19.95
N SER A 14 12.28 -3.49 -20.76
CA SER A 14 13.75 -3.48 -20.68
C SER A 14 14.31 -2.50 -19.64
N HIS A 15 13.45 -1.67 -19.02
CA HIS A 15 13.81 -0.63 -18.07
C HIS A 15 13.39 -0.96 -16.63
N VAL A 16 12.63 -2.04 -16.44
CA VAL A 16 12.09 -2.44 -15.12
C VAL A 16 12.40 -3.89 -14.84
N ASP A 17 13.12 -4.14 -13.75
CA ASP A 17 13.30 -5.49 -13.20
C ASP A 17 12.37 -5.70 -12.01
N LEU A 18 11.74 -6.86 -11.97
CA LEU A 18 10.95 -7.33 -10.84
C LEU A 18 11.74 -8.39 -10.10
N VAL A 19 12.24 -8.02 -8.92
CA VAL A 19 13.14 -8.88 -8.13
C VAL A 19 12.45 -9.20 -6.81
N SER A 20 12.45 -10.48 -6.40
CA SER A 20 11.94 -10.89 -5.09
C SER A 20 12.93 -10.51 -3.99
N TYR A 21 12.43 -10.38 -2.74
CA TYR A 21 13.31 -10.14 -1.59
C TYR A 21 14.33 -11.26 -1.39
N ASP A 22 13.94 -12.52 -1.66
CA ASP A 22 14.85 -13.66 -1.61
C ASP A 22 16.02 -13.56 -2.60
N GLU A 23 15.77 -13.02 -3.80
CA GLU A 23 16.81 -12.81 -4.79
C GLU A 23 17.69 -11.62 -4.43
N ILE A 24 17.10 -10.50 -4.04
CA ILE A 24 17.84 -9.28 -3.71
C ILE A 24 18.75 -9.48 -2.49
N PHE A 25 18.31 -10.27 -1.50
CA PHE A 25 19.10 -10.60 -0.32
C PHE A 25 20.28 -11.52 -0.59
N ARG A 26 20.31 -12.20 -1.74
CA ARG A 26 21.41 -13.04 -2.20
C ARG A 26 22.32 -12.33 -3.23
N SER A 27 21.88 -11.18 -3.72
CA SER A 27 22.65 -10.43 -4.72
C SER A 27 23.93 -9.85 -4.14
N THR A 28 24.98 -9.82 -4.93
CA THR A 28 26.28 -9.20 -4.59
C THR A 28 26.38 -7.76 -5.07
N ASP A 29 25.48 -7.36 -5.95
CA ASP A 29 25.38 -6.01 -6.49
C ASP A 29 23.96 -5.73 -6.99
N LEU A 30 23.62 -4.45 -7.16
CA LEU A 30 22.34 -3.98 -7.71
C LEU A 30 22.58 -2.93 -8.81
N PRO A 31 21.66 -2.77 -9.77
CA PRO A 31 21.76 -1.72 -10.78
C PRO A 31 21.63 -0.33 -10.13
N ARG A 32 22.37 0.64 -10.67
CA ARG A 32 22.32 2.04 -10.25
C ARG A 32 21.12 2.75 -10.88
N CYS A 33 19.95 2.59 -10.28
CA CYS A 33 18.67 3.11 -10.76
C CYS A 33 17.74 3.44 -9.59
N VAL A 34 16.52 3.85 -9.87
CA VAL A 34 15.45 3.97 -8.87
C VAL A 34 15.12 2.59 -8.30
N HIS A 35 15.03 2.48 -6.99
CA HIS A 35 14.55 1.26 -6.33
C HIS A 35 13.24 1.53 -5.60
N VAL A 36 12.22 0.70 -5.88
CA VAL A 36 10.90 0.76 -5.23
C VAL A 36 10.73 -0.48 -4.36
N PHE A 37 10.71 -0.30 -3.05
CA PHE A 37 10.44 -1.38 -2.11
C PHE A 37 8.92 -1.57 -1.99
N THR A 38 8.44 -2.72 -2.46
CA THR A 38 7.01 -3.05 -2.49
C THR A 38 6.71 -4.25 -1.62
N ASP A 39 5.42 -4.50 -1.32
CA ASP A 39 4.98 -5.67 -0.53
C ASP A 39 5.59 -5.75 0.88
N ILE A 40 6.02 -4.60 1.42
CA ILE A 40 6.68 -4.51 2.72
C ILE A 40 5.78 -4.91 3.88
N GLU A 41 4.47 -4.81 3.70
CA GLU A 41 3.46 -5.24 4.67
C GLU A 41 3.50 -6.74 4.94
N ARG A 42 4.00 -7.57 4.01
CA ARG A 42 4.11 -9.02 4.16
C ARG A 42 5.45 -9.52 4.64
N LEU A 43 6.46 -8.63 4.72
CA LEU A 43 7.76 -8.99 5.27
C LEU A 43 7.67 -9.20 6.78
N ASP A 44 8.32 -10.23 7.27
CA ASP A 44 8.54 -10.39 8.70
C ASP A 44 9.56 -9.39 9.26
N SER A 45 9.79 -9.42 10.56
CA SER A 45 10.68 -8.45 11.20
C SER A 45 12.13 -8.60 10.76
N GLU A 46 12.59 -9.82 10.46
CA GLU A 46 13.96 -10.07 10.00
C GLU A 46 14.16 -9.54 8.58
N ASP A 47 13.24 -9.83 7.69
CA ASP A 47 13.31 -9.38 6.30
C ASP A 47 13.11 -7.86 6.18
N LEU A 48 12.30 -7.25 7.04
CA LEU A 48 12.21 -5.79 7.14
C LEU A 48 13.55 -5.15 7.57
N GLU A 49 14.25 -5.73 8.56
CA GLU A 49 15.58 -5.27 8.97
C GLU A 49 16.61 -5.43 7.84
N ARG A 50 16.56 -6.53 7.09
CA ARG A 50 17.44 -6.79 5.94
C ARG A 50 17.16 -5.80 4.80
N ALA A 51 15.90 -5.54 4.49
CA ALA A 51 15.51 -4.57 3.47
C ALA A 51 15.92 -3.14 3.86
N ALA A 52 15.80 -2.77 5.14
CA ALA A 52 16.26 -1.48 5.64
C ALA A 52 17.78 -1.33 5.63
N TYR A 53 18.52 -2.40 5.90
CA TYR A 53 19.98 -2.39 5.76
C TYR A 53 20.38 -2.20 4.29
N LEU A 54 19.71 -2.89 3.38
CA LEU A 54 19.93 -2.71 1.94
C LEU A 54 19.63 -1.26 1.52
N TRP A 55 18.51 -0.68 1.97
CA TRP A 55 18.19 0.73 1.75
C TRP A 55 19.34 1.64 2.19
N GLY A 56 19.83 1.49 3.42
CA GLY A 56 20.95 2.28 3.96
C GLY A 56 22.25 2.10 3.15
N THR A 57 22.53 0.88 2.67
CA THR A 57 23.67 0.59 1.81
C THR A 57 23.58 1.30 0.48
N LEU A 58 22.40 1.26 -0.18
CA LEU A 58 22.16 1.96 -1.44
C LEU A 58 22.28 3.47 -1.26
N GLN A 59 21.65 4.03 -0.23
CA GLN A 59 21.71 5.46 0.07
C GLN A 59 23.14 5.96 0.34
N HIS A 60 23.97 5.13 0.99
CA HIS A 60 25.35 5.47 1.27
C HIS A 60 26.25 5.39 0.02
N ARG A 61 26.08 4.35 -0.81
CA ARG A 61 26.94 4.07 -1.98
C ARG A 61 26.52 4.77 -3.26
N ALA A 62 25.28 5.19 -3.34
CA ALA A 62 24.70 5.88 -4.48
C ALA A 62 23.65 6.89 -4.02
N PRO A 63 24.05 7.97 -3.31
CA PRO A 63 23.13 8.93 -2.71
C PRO A 63 22.29 9.70 -3.74
N GLU A 64 22.67 9.66 -5.01
CA GLU A 64 21.96 10.30 -6.12
C GLU A 64 20.78 9.48 -6.66
N ILE A 65 20.66 8.19 -6.33
CA ILE A 65 19.52 7.38 -6.77
C ILE A 65 18.31 7.61 -5.87
N GLU A 66 17.14 7.61 -6.47
CA GLU A 66 15.88 7.72 -5.75
C GLU A 66 15.45 6.36 -5.19
N LEU A 67 15.19 6.31 -3.89
CA LEU A 67 14.70 5.12 -3.20
C LEU A 67 13.28 5.41 -2.71
N LEU A 68 12.31 4.56 -3.05
CA LEU A 68 10.89 4.72 -2.70
C LEU A 68 10.43 3.65 -1.72
N ASN A 69 9.62 4.03 -0.74
CA ASN A 69 9.08 3.19 0.34
C ASN A 69 10.15 2.63 1.28
N HIS A 70 10.64 3.46 2.18
CA HIS A 70 11.61 3.00 3.19
C HIS A 70 11.02 1.83 4.03
N PRO A 71 11.67 0.65 4.07
CA PRO A 71 11.06 -0.58 4.63
C PRO A 71 10.59 -0.47 6.09
N LEU A 72 11.27 0.32 6.93
CA LEU A 72 10.90 0.51 8.34
C LEU A 72 10.10 1.78 8.63
N LEU A 73 9.98 2.71 7.67
CA LEU A 73 9.27 3.98 7.88
C LEU A 73 7.91 4.00 7.21
N ALA A 74 7.75 3.30 6.08
CA ALA A 74 6.46 3.14 5.43
C ALA A 74 5.51 2.39 6.37
N MET A 75 4.40 3.05 6.71
CA MET A 75 3.45 2.52 7.70
C MET A 75 2.68 1.34 7.14
N ARG A 76 2.63 0.24 7.89
CA ARG A 76 1.75 -0.88 7.61
C ARG A 76 0.34 -0.60 8.14
N ARG A 77 -0.64 -1.40 7.76
CA ARG A 77 -2.08 -1.12 7.98
C ARG A 77 -2.44 -0.71 9.41
N TYR A 78 -2.00 -1.44 10.42
CA TYR A 78 -2.32 -1.08 11.81
C TYR A 78 -1.75 0.28 12.20
N GLU A 79 -0.47 0.50 11.94
CA GLU A 79 0.22 1.77 12.24
C GLU A 79 -0.42 2.93 11.47
N LEU A 80 -0.70 2.73 10.18
CA LEU A 80 -1.37 3.71 9.32
C LEU A 80 -2.73 4.13 9.90
N LEU A 81 -3.63 3.17 10.13
CA LEU A 81 -4.98 3.48 10.58
C LEU A 81 -4.99 4.13 11.97
N ARG A 82 -4.11 3.69 12.87
CA ARG A 82 -3.93 4.34 14.19
C ARG A 82 -3.45 5.78 14.04
N THR A 83 -2.41 6.01 13.24
CA THR A 83 -1.86 7.36 13.02
C THR A 83 -2.90 8.28 12.36
N LEU A 84 -3.67 7.78 11.37
CA LEU A 84 -4.74 8.55 10.74
C LEU A 84 -5.86 8.90 11.72
N ARG A 85 -6.20 7.99 12.65
CA ARG A 85 -7.16 8.27 13.73
C ARG A 85 -6.64 9.34 14.67
N GLU A 86 -5.39 9.24 15.10
CA GLU A 86 -4.74 10.20 16.01
C GLU A 86 -4.57 11.59 15.37
N ALA A 87 -4.33 11.63 14.05
CA ALA A 87 -4.27 12.88 13.27
C ALA A 87 -5.66 13.47 12.94
N GLY A 88 -6.76 12.82 13.33
CA GLY A 88 -8.12 13.28 13.02
C GLY A 88 -8.50 13.16 11.54
N ILE A 89 -7.73 12.41 10.74
CA ILE A 89 -8.03 12.13 9.33
C ILE A 89 -9.13 11.07 9.23
N ASN A 90 -8.97 9.95 9.94
CA ASN A 90 -10.01 8.94 10.08
C ASN A 90 -10.85 9.18 11.33
N ASP A 91 -12.15 8.87 11.23
CA ASP A 91 -13.11 8.96 12.35
C ASP A 91 -13.38 7.60 13.02
N PHE A 92 -12.69 6.54 12.59
CA PHE A 92 -12.77 5.20 13.16
C PHE A 92 -11.42 4.74 13.70
N ASP A 93 -11.45 3.77 14.60
CA ASP A 93 -10.28 3.22 15.27
C ASP A 93 -10.04 1.75 14.88
N VAL A 94 -8.85 1.26 15.21
CA VAL A 94 -8.38 -0.10 14.94
C VAL A 94 -7.66 -0.66 16.16
N TYR A 95 -7.86 -1.93 16.44
CA TYR A 95 -7.33 -2.62 17.62
C TYR A 95 -6.69 -3.95 17.21
N ARG A 96 -5.52 -4.30 17.74
CA ARG A 96 -5.04 -5.67 17.62
C ARG A 96 -5.95 -6.61 18.38
N LEU A 97 -6.18 -7.84 17.91
CA LEU A 97 -7.07 -8.77 18.63
C LEU A 97 -6.55 -9.17 20.01
N THR A 98 -5.27 -8.98 20.30
CA THR A 98 -4.69 -9.07 21.65
C THR A 98 -5.22 -7.98 22.59
N GLU A 99 -5.76 -6.90 22.02
CA GLU A 99 -6.35 -5.75 22.72
C GLU A 99 -7.85 -5.61 22.46
N ALA A 100 -8.54 -6.67 22.02
CA ALA A 100 -9.95 -6.65 21.62
C ALA A 100 -10.91 -6.07 22.69
N ARG A 101 -10.57 -6.15 23.97
CA ARG A 101 -11.34 -5.53 25.07
C ARG A 101 -11.25 -4.01 25.12
N ARG A 102 -10.41 -3.39 24.31
CA ARG A 102 -10.29 -1.91 24.18
C ARG A 102 -11.22 -1.31 23.15
N VAL A 103 -11.94 -2.13 22.39
CA VAL A 103 -12.91 -1.66 21.38
C VAL A 103 -13.95 -0.76 22.05
N ARG A 104 -14.15 0.42 21.49
CA ARG A 104 -15.04 1.45 22.07
C ARG A 104 -16.32 1.64 21.28
N ARG A 105 -16.31 1.33 19.99
CA ARG A 105 -17.44 1.54 19.09
C ARG A 105 -17.71 0.31 18.25
N PHE A 106 -18.97 -0.08 18.17
CA PHE A 106 -19.47 -1.16 17.35
C PHE A 106 -20.40 -0.63 16.24
N PRO A 107 -20.60 -1.37 15.13
CA PRO A 107 -20.00 -2.67 14.85
C PRO A 107 -18.52 -2.59 14.45
N VAL A 108 -17.81 -3.72 14.61
CA VAL A 108 -16.46 -3.93 14.12
C VAL A 108 -16.42 -5.10 13.18
N PHE A 109 -15.35 -5.23 12.40
CA PHE A 109 -15.02 -6.44 11.65
C PHE A 109 -13.56 -6.83 11.88
N VAL A 110 -13.28 -8.12 11.74
CA VAL A 110 -11.94 -8.68 11.92
C VAL A 110 -11.31 -9.00 10.58
N ARG A 111 -10.01 -8.69 10.45
CA ARG A 111 -9.20 -9.03 9.27
C ARG A 111 -7.74 -9.27 9.66
N GLY A 112 -6.97 -9.86 8.75
CA GLY A 112 -5.52 -9.91 8.87
C GLY A 112 -4.89 -8.51 8.87
N GLU A 113 -3.86 -8.32 9.71
CA GLU A 113 -3.15 -7.03 9.82
C GLU A 113 -2.41 -6.70 8.52
N ASN A 114 -1.74 -7.70 7.93
CA ASN A 114 -0.79 -7.51 6.82
C ASN A 114 -1.13 -8.33 5.56
N ASP A 115 -2.34 -8.86 5.46
CA ASP A 115 -2.79 -9.60 4.28
C ASP A 115 -3.76 -8.80 3.39
N HIS A 116 -4.07 -9.36 2.21
CA HIS A 116 -4.97 -8.78 1.23
C HIS A 116 -6.28 -9.55 1.05
N HIS A 117 -6.61 -10.46 1.99
CA HIS A 117 -7.77 -11.35 1.87
C HIS A 117 -9.11 -10.68 2.18
N GLY A 118 -9.12 -9.48 2.72
CA GLY A 118 -10.34 -8.79 3.14
C GLY A 118 -10.74 -9.13 4.58
N ALA A 119 -12.02 -8.93 4.93
CA ALA A 119 -12.50 -9.26 6.27
C ALA A 119 -12.69 -10.77 6.43
N GLU A 120 -12.30 -11.29 7.59
CA GLU A 120 -12.49 -12.69 8.00
C GLU A 120 -13.82 -12.86 8.76
N SER A 121 -14.44 -11.78 9.24
CA SER A 121 -15.77 -11.78 9.87
C SER A 121 -16.77 -10.94 9.08
N GLY A 122 -18.07 -11.12 9.38
CA GLY A 122 -19.08 -10.11 9.15
C GLY A 122 -18.90 -8.91 10.08
N LEU A 123 -19.91 -8.02 10.10
CA LEU A 123 -19.98 -6.96 11.10
C LEU A 123 -20.43 -7.57 12.44
N LEU A 124 -19.63 -7.38 13.47
CA LEU A 124 -19.87 -7.82 14.84
C LEU A 124 -20.42 -6.63 15.62
N GLY A 125 -21.62 -6.75 16.14
CA GLY A 125 -22.39 -5.65 16.72
C GLY A 125 -22.11 -5.40 18.19
N SER A 126 -21.38 -6.30 18.89
CA SER A 126 -21.12 -6.18 20.32
C SER A 126 -19.78 -6.81 20.72
N GLN A 127 -19.36 -6.55 21.97
CA GLN A 127 -18.17 -7.18 22.54
C GLN A 127 -18.33 -8.68 22.66
N GLU A 128 -19.55 -9.18 22.98
CA GLU A 128 -19.85 -10.62 23.09
C GLU A 128 -19.67 -11.34 21.77
N GLU A 129 -20.12 -10.71 20.66
CA GLU A 129 -19.94 -11.24 19.30
C GLU A 129 -18.46 -11.26 18.91
N LEU A 130 -17.72 -10.20 19.23
CA LEU A 130 -16.26 -10.13 18.99
C LEU A 130 -15.53 -11.20 19.78
N ASP A 131 -15.86 -11.37 21.08
CA ASP A 131 -15.24 -12.38 21.93
C ASP A 131 -15.56 -13.81 21.45
N ALA A 132 -16.79 -14.05 20.97
CA ALA A 132 -17.19 -15.32 20.37
C ALA A 132 -16.41 -15.62 19.08
N PHE A 133 -16.26 -14.63 18.22
CA PHE A 133 -15.46 -14.75 17.00
C PHE A 133 -13.98 -15.01 17.32
N VAL A 134 -13.40 -14.31 18.28
CA VAL A 134 -12.01 -14.53 18.72
C VAL A 134 -11.81 -15.93 19.26
N ARG A 135 -12.76 -16.46 20.05
CA ARG A 135 -12.71 -17.86 20.49
C ARG A 135 -12.72 -18.84 19.31
N SER A 136 -13.62 -18.65 18.35
CA SER A 136 -13.68 -19.52 17.16
C SER A 136 -12.40 -19.50 16.33
N LEU A 137 -11.70 -18.36 16.25
CA LEU A 137 -10.38 -18.27 15.60
C LEU A 137 -9.33 -19.10 16.33
N VAL A 138 -9.29 -18.99 17.66
CA VAL A 138 -8.33 -19.75 18.50
C VAL A 138 -8.62 -21.24 18.41
N ASP A 139 -9.88 -21.66 18.48
CA ASP A 139 -10.30 -23.06 18.35
C ASP A 139 -9.94 -23.63 16.96
N ALA A 140 -9.94 -22.79 15.93
CA ALA A 140 -9.47 -23.14 14.58
C ALA A 140 -7.94 -23.08 14.42
N GLY A 141 -7.18 -22.88 15.49
CA GLY A 141 -5.71 -22.80 15.48
C GLY A 141 -5.13 -21.54 14.84
N LYS A 142 -5.93 -20.49 14.68
CA LYS A 142 -5.49 -19.21 14.08
C LYS A 142 -4.98 -18.26 15.15
N SER A 143 -3.84 -17.58 14.88
CA SER A 143 -3.26 -16.61 15.81
C SER A 143 -4.07 -15.30 15.87
N ARG A 144 -4.19 -14.73 17.06
CA ARG A 144 -4.73 -13.38 17.28
C ARG A 144 -3.71 -12.28 16.98
N ASP A 145 -2.41 -12.60 17.04
CA ASP A 145 -1.33 -11.60 16.97
C ASP A 145 -1.18 -10.97 15.59
N THR A 146 -1.68 -11.64 14.55
CA THR A 146 -1.63 -11.18 13.16
C THR A 146 -2.96 -10.59 12.67
N ARG A 147 -3.89 -10.29 13.59
CA ARG A 147 -5.25 -9.84 13.26
C ARG A 147 -5.63 -8.57 13.99
N ILE A 148 -6.46 -7.79 13.33
CA ILE A 148 -7.00 -6.53 13.85
C ILE A 148 -8.53 -6.54 13.79
N ALA A 149 -9.16 -5.88 14.79
CA ALA A 149 -10.55 -5.46 14.75
C ALA A 149 -10.58 -4.00 14.28
N VAL A 150 -11.40 -3.71 13.29
CA VAL A 150 -11.56 -2.36 12.72
C VAL A 150 -12.98 -1.91 12.98
N GLU A 151 -13.16 -0.71 13.57
CA GLU A 151 -14.46 -0.08 13.71
C GLU A 151 -15.06 0.16 12.31
N PHE A 152 -16.29 -0.28 12.13
CA PHE A 152 -16.99 -0.05 10.87
C PHE A 152 -17.37 1.43 10.74
N HIS A 153 -16.90 2.06 9.68
CA HIS A 153 -17.20 3.45 9.38
C HIS A 153 -17.29 3.66 7.87
N ALA A 154 -18.47 3.36 7.35
CA ALA A 154 -18.79 3.59 5.95
C ALA A 154 -20.27 4.01 5.86
N SER A 155 -20.60 4.92 4.98
CA SER A 155 -21.96 5.37 4.71
C SER A 155 -22.44 4.88 3.35
N ARG A 156 -23.76 4.72 3.24
CA ARG A 156 -24.44 4.56 1.96
C ARG A 156 -24.75 5.94 1.38
N GLY A 157 -24.66 6.07 0.06
CA GLY A 157 -25.21 7.23 -0.62
C GLY A 157 -26.75 7.24 -0.58
N GLU A 158 -27.35 8.28 -1.13
CA GLU A 158 -28.82 8.42 -1.23
C GLU A 158 -29.48 7.26 -1.99
N ASP A 159 -28.73 6.65 -2.90
CA ASP A 159 -29.14 5.45 -3.65
C ASP A 159 -29.01 4.13 -2.86
N GLY A 160 -28.67 4.19 -1.57
CA GLY A 160 -28.49 3.03 -0.71
C GLY A 160 -27.22 2.22 -0.95
N LEU A 161 -26.30 2.69 -1.80
CA LEU A 161 -25.08 1.98 -2.20
C LEU A 161 -23.83 2.53 -1.53
N TYR A 162 -22.89 1.64 -1.27
CA TYR A 162 -21.56 2.00 -0.78
C TYR A 162 -20.62 2.37 -1.94
N ARG A 163 -19.68 3.26 -1.65
CA ARG A 163 -18.66 3.74 -2.59
C ARG A 163 -17.27 3.51 -2.02
N LYS A 164 -16.42 2.88 -2.83
CA LYS A 164 -14.99 2.67 -2.54
C LYS A 164 -14.16 3.28 -3.66
N TYR A 165 -13.45 4.33 -3.32
CA TYR A 165 -12.53 5.04 -4.19
C TYR A 165 -11.14 4.42 -4.11
N ALA A 166 -10.39 4.49 -5.20
CA ALA A 166 -8.99 4.10 -5.22
C ALA A 166 -8.16 5.03 -6.10
N ALA A 167 -6.95 5.34 -5.63
CA ALA A 167 -5.96 6.08 -6.39
C ALA A 167 -4.55 5.50 -6.17
N PHE A 168 -3.72 5.56 -7.20
CA PHE A 168 -2.30 5.30 -7.09
C PHE A 168 -1.55 6.56 -6.71
N TYR A 169 -0.44 6.37 -6.01
CA TYR A 169 0.55 7.38 -5.73
C TYR A 169 1.91 6.88 -6.18
N LEU A 170 2.63 7.69 -6.95
CA LEU A 170 3.99 7.42 -7.38
C LEU A 170 4.80 8.69 -7.23
N ALA A 171 5.63 8.76 -6.21
CA ALA A 171 6.67 9.78 -6.02
C ALA A 171 6.16 11.23 -6.26
N GLY A 172 5.02 11.56 -5.65
CA GLY A 172 4.37 12.88 -5.75
C GLY A 172 3.20 12.96 -6.74
N VAL A 173 3.05 11.98 -7.62
CA VAL A 173 1.97 11.95 -8.62
C VAL A 173 0.81 11.09 -8.13
N VAL A 174 -0.38 11.67 -8.03
CA VAL A 174 -1.63 10.94 -7.71
C VAL A 174 -2.37 10.61 -9.00
N ILE A 175 -2.76 9.35 -9.17
CA ILE A 175 -3.45 8.84 -10.37
C ILE A 175 -4.73 8.15 -9.93
N PRO A 176 -5.94 8.69 -10.21
CA PRO A 176 -7.20 8.03 -9.91
C PRO A 176 -7.28 6.66 -10.58
N ARG A 177 -7.75 5.66 -9.84
CA ARG A 177 -7.78 4.28 -10.34
C ARG A 177 -9.18 3.81 -10.69
N HIS A 178 -10.08 3.87 -9.75
CA HIS A 178 -11.47 3.46 -9.90
C HIS A 178 -12.36 3.96 -8.76
N LEU A 179 -13.66 3.96 -9.03
CA LEU A 179 -14.72 4.07 -8.04
C LEU A 179 -15.60 2.83 -8.13
N PHE A 180 -15.56 1.96 -7.12
CA PHE A 180 -16.43 0.81 -7.02
C PHE A 180 -17.69 1.16 -6.24
N ILE A 181 -18.85 0.84 -6.80
CA ILE A 181 -20.16 1.12 -6.22
C ILE A 181 -20.93 -0.20 -6.10
N GLY A 182 -21.47 -0.48 -4.91
CA GLY A 182 -22.16 -1.75 -4.68
C GLY A 182 -23.02 -1.79 -3.43
N PRO A 183 -23.87 -2.82 -3.28
CA PRO A 183 -24.83 -2.93 -2.18
C PRO A 183 -24.22 -3.36 -0.85
N HIS A 184 -22.99 -3.92 -0.88
CA HIS A 184 -22.30 -4.43 0.30
C HIS A 184 -21.23 -3.44 0.76
N TRP A 185 -21.03 -3.32 2.08
CA TRP A 185 -20.01 -2.46 2.67
C TRP A 185 -18.57 -2.81 2.24
N MET A 186 -18.28 -4.10 2.02
CA MET A 186 -17.06 -4.55 1.34
C MET A 186 -17.27 -4.58 -0.17
N VAL A 187 -17.25 -3.42 -0.81
CA VAL A 187 -17.38 -3.37 -2.28
C VAL A 187 -16.13 -3.98 -2.92
N LYS A 188 -16.34 -5.05 -3.70
CA LYS A 188 -15.29 -5.73 -4.47
C LYS A 188 -15.55 -5.57 -5.96
N HIS A 189 -14.52 -5.88 -6.78
CA HIS A 189 -14.62 -5.84 -8.23
C HIS A 189 -15.79 -6.69 -8.76
N GLU A 190 -16.00 -7.87 -8.18
CA GLU A 190 -16.99 -8.86 -8.61
C GLU A 190 -18.43 -8.47 -8.24
N THR A 191 -18.60 -7.69 -7.17
CA THR A 191 -19.91 -7.32 -6.61
C THR A 191 -20.35 -5.90 -6.95
N ARG A 192 -19.55 -5.15 -7.73
CA ARG A 192 -19.85 -3.78 -8.12
C ARG A 192 -20.97 -3.72 -9.16
N ILE A 193 -21.79 -2.68 -9.10
CA ILE A 193 -22.78 -2.34 -10.10
C ILE A 193 -22.08 -1.62 -11.26
N ARG A 194 -22.49 -1.91 -12.49
CA ARG A 194 -21.88 -1.39 -13.73
C ARG A 194 -22.95 -0.92 -14.74
N ASP A 195 -23.95 -0.19 -14.27
CA ASP A 195 -24.84 0.54 -15.15
C ASP A 195 -24.21 1.84 -15.67
N ASP A 196 -24.84 2.47 -16.66
CA ASP A 196 -24.32 3.69 -17.31
C ASP A 196 -24.14 4.84 -16.31
N ALA A 197 -25.04 4.98 -15.32
CA ALA A 197 -24.96 6.02 -14.31
C ALA A 197 -23.76 5.83 -13.40
N LYS A 198 -23.48 4.60 -12.95
CA LYS A 198 -22.33 4.27 -12.10
C LYS A 198 -21.01 4.36 -12.85
N LEU A 199 -20.99 3.99 -14.12
CA LEU A 199 -19.82 4.18 -14.98
C LEU A 199 -19.56 5.67 -15.27
N ALA A 200 -20.60 6.50 -15.38
CA ALA A 200 -20.45 7.95 -15.50
C ALA A 200 -19.90 8.58 -14.21
N GLU A 201 -20.35 8.12 -13.03
CA GLU A 201 -19.83 8.55 -11.72
C GLU A 201 -18.35 8.19 -11.55
N GLU A 202 -17.96 6.96 -11.90
CA GLU A 202 -16.56 6.53 -11.90
C GLU A 202 -15.71 7.38 -12.86
N ARG A 203 -16.19 7.66 -14.07
CA ARG A 203 -15.49 8.53 -15.03
C ARG A 203 -15.27 9.92 -14.48
N ARG A 204 -16.32 10.54 -13.90
CA ARG A 204 -16.23 11.87 -13.30
C ARG A 204 -15.17 11.92 -12.20
N TYR A 205 -15.16 10.94 -11.28
CA TYR A 205 -14.13 10.83 -10.25
C TYR A 205 -12.73 10.77 -10.87
N CYS A 206 -12.54 9.95 -11.91
CA CYS A 206 -11.25 9.80 -12.57
C CYS A 206 -10.82 11.06 -13.36
N ASP A 207 -11.77 11.84 -13.88
CA ASP A 207 -11.50 13.04 -14.67
C ASP A 207 -11.23 14.29 -13.78
N GLU A 208 -12.05 14.48 -12.76
CA GLU A 208 -11.99 15.67 -11.88
C GLU A 208 -10.90 15.56 -10.81
N HIS A 209 -10.55 14.35 -10.39
CA HIS A 209 -9.49 14.09 -9.42
C HIS A 209 -9.62 14.90 -8.11
N PRO A 210 -10.79 14.91 -7.48
CA PRO A 210 -11.14 15.92 -6.48
C PRO A 210 -10.34 15.82 -5.17
N HIS A 211 -9.70 14.67 -4.90
CA HIS A 211 -9.04 14.38 -3.63
C HIS A 211 -7.51 14.33 -3.71
N ALA A 212 -6.89 14.80 -4.80
CA ALA A 212 -5.46 14.66 -5.06
C ALA A 212 -4.57 15.25 -3.95
N ALA A 213 -4.88 16.47 -3.50
CA ALA A 213 -4.12 17.14 -2.45
C ALA A 213 -4.20 16.40 -1.11
N TRP A 214 -5.42 15.93 -0.73
CA TRP A 214 -5.62 15.15 0.47
C TRP A 214 -4.90 13.78 0.40
N ILE A 215 -4.99 13.07 -0.72
CA ILE A 215 -4.26 11.81 -0.94
C ILE A 215 -2.76 12.03 -0.78
N THR A 216 -2.22 13.09 -1.36
CA THR A 216 -0.79 13.44 -1.21
C THR A 216 -0.41 13.62 0.26
N SER A 217 -1.26 14.31 1.06
CA SER A 217 -0.98 14.48 2.50
C SER A 217 -1.00 13.17 3.28
N VAL A 218 -1.92 12.26 2.94
CA VAL A 218 -2.01 10.92 3.55
C VAL A 218 -0.77 10.09 3.24
N PHE A 219 -0.32 10.06 1.98
CA PHE A 219 0.89 9.31 1.60
C PHE A 219 2.15 9.86 2.26
N LYS A 220 2.28 11.18 2.37
CA LYS A 220 3.39 11.82 3.11
C LYS A 220 3.38 11.44 4.59
N LEU A 221 2.22 11.48 5.24
CA LEU A 221 2.07 11.07 6.64
C LEU A 221 2.43 9.60 6.84
N ALA A 222 2.03 8.75 5.88
CA ALA A 222 2.30 7.32 5.90
C ALA A 222 3.78 6.96 5.61
N ASN A 223 4.62 7.90 5.16
CA ASN A 223 5.96 7.67 4.63
C ASN A 223 5.96 6.63 3.49
N ILE A 224 4.97 6.72 2.59
CA ILE A 224 4.82 5.85 1.43
C ILE A 224 4.95 6.70 0.17
N ASP A 225 5.86 6.31 -0.73
CA ASP A 225 6.14 7.01 -1.97
C ASP A 225 5.54 6.32 -3.19
N TYR A 226 5.17 5.03 -3.04
CA TYR A 226 4.53 4.20 -4.06
C TYR A 226 3.49 3.29 -3.45
N GLY A 227 2.28 3.32 -3.98
CA GLY A 227 1.20 2.45 -3.55
C GLY A 227 -0.17 2.83 -4.09
N ARG A 228 -1.19 2.11 -3.64
CA ARG A 228 -2.60 2.42 -3.92
C ARG A 228 -3.34 2.60 -2.61
N ILE A 229 -4.00 3.75 -2.48
CA ILE A 229 -4.94 4.02 -1.40
C ILE A 229 -6.33 3.53 -1.81
N ASP A 230 -7.01 2.85 -0.88
CA ASP A 230 -8.45 2.55 -0.94
C ASP A 230 -9.14 3.35 0.19
N TYR A 231 -10.18 4.12 -0.13
CA TYR A 231 -10.87 4.99 0.82
C TYR A 231 -12.38 5.13 0.51
N GLY A 232 -13.13 5.63 1.47
CA GLY A 232 -14.54 5.98 1.32
C GLY A 232 -14.78 7.43 1.72
N ILE A 233 -16.01 7.91 1.55
CA ILE A 233 -16.45 9.22 2.03
C ILE A 233 -17.63 9.00 2.98
N VAL A 234 -17.52 9.54 4.20
CA VAL A 234 -18.56 9.51 5.21
C VAL A 234 -18.84 10.96 5.64
N ASP A 235 -20.08 11.40 5.52
CA ASP A 235 -20.51 12.76 5.85
C ASP A 235 -19.63 13.85 5.20
N GLY A 236 -19.26 13.63 3.94
CA GLY A 236 -18.39 14.52 3.14
C GLY A 236 -16.90 14.44 3.47
N LYS A 237 -16.49 13.63 4.45
CA LYS A 237 -15.10 13.47 4.88
C LYS A 237 -14.49 12.17 4.36
N PRO A 238 -13.35 12.20 3.65
CA PRO A 238 -12.66 11.00 3.22
C PRO A 238 -12.12 10.19 4.41
N GLN A 239 -12.24 8.86 4.34
CA GLN A 239 -11.82 7.88 5.33
C GLN A 239 -10.93 6.83 4.66
N VAL A 240 -9.68 6.70 5.08
CA VAL A 240 -8.73 5.74 4.50
C VAL A 240 -8.98 4.34 5.05
N PHE A 241 -9.12 3.36 4.19
CA PHE A 241 -9.27 1.95 4.56
C PHE A 241 -7.94 1.20 4.55
N GLU A 242 -7.10 1.47 3.55
CA GLU A 242 -5.76 0.88 3.44
C GLU A 242 -4.90 1.62 2.42
N ILE A 243 -3.56 1.50 2.55
CA ILE A 243 -2.60 1.71 1.48
C ILE A 243 -1.90 0.37 1.23
N ASN A 244 -1.85 -0.04 -0.04
CA ASN A 244 -1.21 -1.26 -0.48
C ASN A 244 0.04 -0.88 -1.28
N THR A 245 1.23 -1.31 -0.84
CA THR A 245 2.50 -1.01 -1.50
C THR A 245 2.81 -1.95 -2.66
N ASN A 246 2.03 -3.05 -2.82
CA ASN A 246 2.11 -3.94 -3.99
C ASN A 246 0.73 -4.11 -4.67
N PRO A 247 0.12 -3.02 -5.15
CA PRO A 247 -1.22 -3.08 -5.72
C PRO A 247 -1.23 -3.78 -7.08
N THR A 248 -2.32 -4.49 -7.36
CA THR A 248 -2.58 -5.01 -8.72
C THR A 248 -2.82 -3.82 -9.66
N ILE A 249 -1.91 -3.63 -10.61
CA ILE A 249 -2.02 -2.59 -11.64
C ILE A 249 -3.08 -2.99 -12.66
N VAL A 250 -2.91 -4.18 -13.25
CA VAL A 250 -3.86 -4.78 -14.19
C VAL A 250 -4.06 -6.23 -13.80
N PRO A 251 -5.30 -6.73 -13.68
CA PRO A 251 -5.57 -8.15 -13.48
C PRO A 251 -4.95 -9.00 -14.60
N ALA A 252 -4.43 -10.18 -14.25
CA ALA A 252 -3.79 -11.07 -15.22
C ALA A 252 -4.76 -11.56 -16.30
N GLU A 253 -6.03 -11.68 -15.95
CA GLU A 253 -7.13 -12.14 -16.83
C GLU A 253 -7.57 -11.07 -17.84
N MET A 254 -7.21 -9.80 -17.61
CA MET A 254 -7.64 -8.69 -18.46
C MET A 254 -6.91 -8.75 -19.80
N THR A 255 -7.65 -9.01 -20.87
CA THR A 255 -7.15 -9.06 -22.25
C THR A 255 -7.46 -7.79 -23.04
N GLN A 256 -8.47 -7.02 -22.60
CA GLN A 256 -8.89 -5.77 -23.22
C GLN A 256 -9.06 -4.68 -22.16
N LEU A 257 -8.68 -3.46 -22.50
CA LEU A 257 -8.86 -2.30 -21.62
C LEU A 257 -10.23 -1.65 -21.85
N ILE A 258 -10.96 -1.44 -20.76
CA ILE A 258 -12.09 -0.52 -20.75
C ILE A 258 -11.58 0.93 -20.69
N PRO A 259 -12.37 1.94 -21.11
CA PRO A 259 -11.91 3.34 -21.22
C PRO A 259 -11.20 3.88 -19.95
N ASN A 260 -11.73 3.62 -18.75
CA ASN A 260 -11.10 4.08 -17.51
C ASN A 260 -9.73 3.44 -17.27
N ASN A 261 -9.55 2.17 -17.69
CA ASN A 261 -8.24 1.51 -17.59
C ASN A 261 -7.23 2.08 -18.60
N VAL A 262 -7.68 2.46 -19.82
CA VAL A 262 -6.80 3.11 -20.81
C VAL A 262 -6.20 4.39 -20.24
N ARG A 263 -7.03 5.26 -19.65
CA ARG A 263 -6.57 6.50 -19.01
C ARG A 263 -5.60 6.25 -17.87
N PHE A 264 -5.96 5.32 -16.98
CA PHE A 264 -5.10 4.97 -15.86
C PHE A 264 -3.73 4.44 -16.33
N ILE A 265 -3.71 3.55 -17.31
CA ILE A 265 -2.46 3.01 -17.88
C ILE A 265 -1.63 4.13 -18.50
N ALA A 266 -2.22 5.02 -19.29
CA ALA A 266 -1.52 6.13 -19.91
C ALA A 266 -0.92 7.07 -18.84
N ALA A 267 -1.69 7.43 -17.81
CA ALA A 267 -1.22 8.27 -16.71
C ALA A 267 -0.10 7.61 -15.90
N LEU A 268 -0.22 6.32 -15.61
CA LEU A 268 0.81 5.56 -14.90
C LEU A 268 2.09 5.44 -15.72
N THR A 269 1.96 5.15 -17.02
CA THR A 269 3.09 5.10 -17.96
C THR A 269 3.82 6.46 -18.01
N ALA A 270 3.07 7.57 -18.11
CA ALA A 270 3.66 8.91 -18.09
C ALA A 270 4.36 9.22 -16.75
N ALA A 271 3.80 8.77 -15.62
CA ALA A 271 4.43 8.95 -14.31
C ALA A 271 5.72 8.16 -14.16
N TYR A 272 5.79 6.92 -14.67
CA TYR A 272 7.04 6.16 -14.74
C TYR A 272 8.08 6.82 -15.66
N ALA A 273 7.69 7.28 -16.84
CA ALA A 273 8.57 8.00 -17.75
C ALA A 273 9.16 9.26 -17.09
N ALA A 274 8.33 10.01 -16.36
CA ALA A 274 8.79 11.20 -15.63
C ALA A 274 9.76 10.83 -14.49
N LEU A 275 9.53 9.71 -13.80
CA LEU A 275 10.44 9.17 -12.78
C LEU A 275 11.79 8.79 -13.39
N GLU A 276 11.80 8.07 -14.51
CA GLU A 276 13.04 7.75 -15.25
C GLU A 276 13.79 9.02 -15.69
N GLN A 277 13.07 9.98 -16.28
CA GLN A 277 13.68 11.20 -16.81
C GLN A 277 14.41 12.02 -15.73
N ARG A 278 13.82 12.17 -14.55
CA ARG A 278 14.48 12.91 -13.45
C ARG A 278 15.64 12.13 -12.79
N ASN A 279 15.73 10.83 -13.07
CA ASN A 279 16.81 9.96 -12.59
C ASN A 279 17.83 9.62 -13.69
N GLY A 280 18.01 10.46 -14.69
CA GLY A 280 19.04 10.34 -15.72
C GLY A 280 18.57 9.73 -17.04
N GLY A 281 17.27 9.64 -17.25
CA GLY A 281 16.63 9.17 -18.47
C GLY A 281 16.54 7.65 -18.61
N ALA A 282 15.80 7.22 -19.62
CA ALA A 282 15.57 5.81 -19.92
C ALA A 282 16.87 5.08 -20.29
N ARG A 283 17.19 4.00 -19.56
CA ARG A 283 18.33 3.14 -19.80
C ARG A 283 17.90 1.69 -19.64
N ARG A 284 18.44 0.80 -20.45
CA ARG A 284 18.23 -0.63 -20.28
C ARG A 284 18.90 -1.12 -19.00
N MET A 285 18.22 -1.97 -18.24
CA MET A 285 18.73 -2.49 -16.96
C MET A 285 20.09 -3.15 -17.07
N GLY A 286 20.37 -3.86 -18.21
CA GLY A 286 21.64 -4.50 -18.45
C GLY A 286 22.82 -3.55 -18.70
N ASP A 287 22.55 -2.30 -19.06
CA ASP A 287 23.58 -1.29 -19.39
C ASP A 287 23.91 -0.39 -18.17
N LEU A 288 23.22 -0.59 -17.04
CA LEU A 288 23.41 0.24 -15.85
C LEU A 288 24.66 -0.14 -15.07
N PRO A 289 25.44 0.84 -14.57
CA PRO A 289 26.47 0.57 -13.58
C PRO A 289 25.92 -0.19 -12.39
N ARG A 290 26.74 -1.02 -11.76
CA ARG A 290 26.35 -1.85 -10.61
C ARG A 290 26.83 -1.22 -9.31
N ILE A 291 26.03 -1.28 -8.29
CA ILE A 291 26.35 -0.89 -6.91
C ILE A 291 26.71 -2.17 -6.16
N PRO A 292 27.98 -2.37 -5.76
CA PRO A 292 28.33 -3.56 -5.00
C PRO A 292 27.62 -3.54 -3.65
N LEU A 293 27.15 -4.70 -3.19
CA LEU A 293 26.54 -4.88 -1.88
C LEU A 293 27.51 -5.54 -0.91
N ASP A 294 27.35 -5.27 0.36
CA ASP A 294 27.99 -6.07 1.39
C ASP A 294 27.36 -7.47 1.40
N PRO A 295 28.12 -8.51 1.77
CA PRO A 295 27.53 -9.83 1.89
C PRO A 295 26.35 -9.80 2.86
N PRO A 296 25.33 -10.64 2.65
CA PRO A 296 24.13 -10.70 3.50
C PRO A 296 24.53 -10.85 4.98
N LEU A 297 23.79 -10.17 5.86
CA LEU A 297 24.03 -10.24 7.31
C LEU A 297 23.88 -11.67 7.83
N LYS A 298 25.00 -12.34 8.06
CA LYS A 298 25.03 -13.76 8.50
C LYS A 298 25.15 -13.93 10.02
N ASN A 299 25.45 -12.86 10.78
CA ASN A 299 25.70 -12.98 12.22
C ASN A 299 25.03 -11.86 13.06
N ARG A 300 24.92 -12.12 14.35
CA ARG A 300 24.25 -11.24 15.32
C ARG A 300 24.86 -9.83 15.43
N LYS A 301 26.18 -9.66 15.20
CA LYS A 301 26.85 -8.35 15.28
C LYS A 301 26.43 -7.44 14.12
N GLN A 302 26.28 -7.99 12.92
CA GLN A 302 25.81 -7.24 11.74
C GLN A 302 24.34 -6.81 11.87
N ARG A 303 23.49 -7.65 12.50
CA ARG A 303 22.11 -7.27 12.85
C ARG A 303 22.03 -6.08 13.81
N LEU A 304 22.98 -5.96 14.75
CA LEU A 304 23.04 -4.85 15.70
C LEU A 304 23.35 -3.51 14.99
N VAL A 305 24.25 -3.52 14.00
CA VAL A 305 24.59 -2.36 13.18
C VAL A 305 23.37 -1.92 12.33
N SER A 306 22.65 -2.86 11.74
CA SER A 306 21.42 -2.59 11.00
C SER A 306 20.34 -1.91 11.87
N ARG A 307 20.13 -2.39 13.10
CA ARG A 307 19.22 -1.75 14.08
C ARG A 307 19.63 -0.34 14.45
N THR A 308 20.92 -0.09 14.61
CA THR A 308 21.46 1.24 14.94
C THR A 308 21.24 2.22 13.79
N LEU A 309 21.48 1.81 12.54
CA LEU A 309 21.21 2.62 11.34
C LEU A 309 19.73 2.95 11.22
N ALA A 310 18.83 1.97 11.41
CA ALA A 310 17.39 2.18 11.38
C ALA A 310 16.92 3.18 12.46
N PHE A 311 17.54 3.14 13.66
CA PHE A 311 17.25 4.07 14.75
C PHE A 311 17.71 5.50 14.45
N VAL A 312 18.87 5.68 13.83
CA VAL A 312 19.39 6.99 13.41
C VAL A 312 18.50 7.62 12.34
N VAL A 313 18.07 6.85 11.33
CA VAL A 313 17.13 7.31 10.28
C VAL A 313 15.80 7.74 10.90
N ARG A 314 15.20 6.99 11.83
CA ARG A 314 13.97 7.37 12.54
C ARG A 314 14.10 8.68 13.31
N ARG A 315 15.27 8.97 13.91
CA ARG A 315 15.50 10.22 14.67
C ARG A 315 15.63 11.44 13.76
N GLN A 316 16.24 11.28 12.60
CA GLN A 316 16.45 12.40 11.65
C GLN A 316 15.16 12.79 10.89
N LEU A 317 14.19 11.88 10.76
CA LEU A 317 12.94 12.11 10.04
C LEU A 317 11.77 12.54 10.94
N ARG A 318 11.98 12.84 12.22
CA ARG A 318 10.95 13.53 13.01
C ARG A 318 10.79 14.94 12.46
N PRO A 319 9.58 15.35 12.01
CA PRO A 319 9.36 16.71 11.59
C PRO A 319 9.68 17.64 12.77
N LEU A 320 10.46 18.66 12.51
CA LEU A 320 10.48 19.86 13.30
C LEU A 320 9.06 20.45 13.21
N VAL A 321 8.31 20.34 14.30
CA VAL A 321 7.04 21.05 14.50
C VAL A 321 7.34 22.52 14.63
#